data_2df2ab3e8a34b7e7501a05c47554b3fd
#
_entry.id   2df2ab3e8a34b7e7501a05c47554b3fd
#
_cell.length_a   1.000
_cell.length_b   1.000
_cell.length_c   1.000
_cell.angle_alpha   90.00
_cell.angle_beta   90.00
_cell.angle_gamma   90.00
#
_symmetry.space_group_name_H-M   'P 1'
#
loop_
_entity.id
_entity.type
_entity.pdbx_description
1 polymer ?
#
loop_
_entity_poly.entity_id
_entity_poly.type
_entity_poly.pdbx_seq_one_letter_code
_entity_poly.pdbx_strand_id
1 'polypeptide(L)'
;MALLVAAAALAGPAAAGPPPAEPPTAPAPRMFVLPLPGRADVLRAFERPPAPWAAGHRGVDLAAVTGGDVLAPGDGVVTFAGRVAGRPLVTVALAGGLRSSVEPVVPDVAAGDRVKAGELVGSVAAGGGHCSQPCAHWGVRAGRSDPPVYLDPMTLLGGAGPIILLPEPTIQRRAAWPDG
;
A
#
# COMPACT_ATOMS: atom_id res chain seq x y z
N MET A 1 -4.15 -28.40 -85.83
CA MET A 1 -3.70 -27.19 -85.13
C MET A 1 -4.45 -27.16 -83.78
N ALA A 2 -3.78 -27.54 -82.69
CA ALA A 2 -4.35 -27.58 -81.32
C ALA A 2 -3.78 -26.38 -80.54
N LEU A 3 -4.64 -25.50 -80.11
CA LEU A 3 -4.29 -24.36 -79.23
C LEU A 3 -4.21 -24.82 -77.79
N LEU A 4 -3.04 -24.76 -77.17
CA LEU A 4 -2.81 -24.90 -75.75
C LEU A 4 -3.05 -23.54 -75.08
N VAL A 5 -4.08 -23.48 -74.22
CA VAL A 5 -4.33 -22.32 -73.31
C VAL A 5 -3.64 -22.60 -72.02
N ALA A 6 -2.59 -21.82 -71.68
CA ALA A 6 -1.90 -21.89 -70.39
C ALA A 6 -2.67 -21.01 -69.45
N ALA A 7 -3.18 -21.63 -68.35
CA ALA A 7 -3.78 -20.93 -67.20
C ALA A 7 -2.68 -20.52 -66.19
N ALA A 8 -2.45 -19.21 -66.08
CA ALA A 8 -1.56 -18.67 -65.03
C ALA A 8 -2.31 -18.55 -63.69
N ALA A 9 -1.87 -19.29 -62.71
CA ALA A 9 -2.37 -19.19 -61.32
C ALA A 9 -1.72 -17.98 -60.62
N LEU A 10 -2.53 -16.98 -60.28
CA LEU A 10 -2.11 -15.85 -59.46
C LEU A 10 -2.10 -16.28 -57.99
N ALA A 11 -0.88 -16.47 -57.44
CA ALA A 11 -0.72 -16.63 -55.99
C ALA A 11 -0.90 -15.28 -55.29
N GLY A 12 -1.97 -15.14 -54.49
CA GLY A 12 -2.21 -13.97 -53.67
C GLY A 12 -1.24 -13.91 -52.48
N PRO A 13 -0.96 -12.71 -51.93
CA PRO A 13 -0.07 -12.55 -50.80
C PRO A 13 -0.70 -13.23 -49.55
N ALA A 14 0.08 -14.05 -48.87
CA ALA A 14 -0.30 -14.64 -47.60
C ALA A 14 -0.43 -13.53 -46.54
N ALA A 15 -1.59 -13.41 -45.92
CA ALA A 15 -1.81 -12.47 -44.83
C ALA A 15 -0.96 -12.89 -43.61
N ALA A 16 -0.06 -12.00 -43.18
CA ALA A 16 0.68 -12.17 -41.94
C ALA A 16 -0.30 -12.18 -40.76
N GLY A 17 -0.25 -13.24 -39.98
CA GLY A 17 -1.05 -13.34 -38.75
C GLY A 17 -0.66 -12.22 -37.74
N PRO A 18 -1.54 -11.90 -36.78
CA PRO A 18 -1.23 -10.92 -35.73
C PRO A 18 0.04 -11.32 -34.99
N PRO A 19 0.86 -10.33 -34.53
CA PRO A 19 2.04 -10.64 -33.74
C PRO A 19 1.65 -11.35 -32.47
N PRO A 20 2.51 -12.23 -31.91
CA PRO A 20 2.27 -12.90 -30.66
C PRO A 20 2.08 -11.86 -29.53
N ALA A 21 1.08 -12.08 -28.68
CA ALA A 21 0.84 -11.20 -27.54
C ALA A 21 2.08 -11.13 -26.65
N GLU A 22 2.53 -9.92 -26.32
CA GLU A 22 3.62 -9.72 -25.38
C GLU A 22 3.28 -10.40 -24.06
N PRO A 23 4.24 -11.14 -23.45
CA PRO A 23 4.01 -11.72 -22.14
C PRO A 23 3.71 -10.59 -21.14
N PRO A 24 2.82 -10.82 -20.14
CA PRO A 24 2.49 -9.82 -19.14
C PRO A 24 3.77 -9.35 -18.45
N THR A 25 4.06 -8.06 -18.57
CA THR A 25 5.20 -7.43 -17.90
C THR A 25 5.05 -7.66 -16.39
N ALA A 26 6.04 -8.29 -15.75
CA ALA A 26 6.05 -8.46 -14.31
C ALA A 26 5.82 -7.10 -13.63
N PRO A 27 4.97 -7.02 -12.59
CA PRO A 27 4.74 -5.77 -11.90
C PRO A 27 6.08 -5.21 -11.42
N ALA A 28 6.33 -3.93 -11.70
CA ALA A 28 7.52 -3.24 -11.24
C ALA A 28 7.69 -3.42 -9.73
N PRO A 29 8.93 -3.56 -9.21
CA PRO A 29 9.17 -3.71 -7.79
C PRO A 29 8.50 -2.54 -7.06
N ARG A 30 7.65 -2.88 -6.09
CA ARG A 30 6.90 -1.91 -5.30
C ARG A 30 7.90 -1.24 -4.36
N MET A 31 8.28 0.00 -4.67
CA MET A 31 9.13 0.78 -3.79
C MET A 31 8.25 1.43 -2.72
N PHE A 32 8.51 1.10 -1.46
CA PHE A 32 8.01 1.85 -0.33
C PHE A 32 9.08 2.87 0.09
N VAL A 33 8.63 4.06 0.45
CA VAL A 33 9.49 5.14 0.92
C VAL A 33 9.04 5.59 2.30
N LEU A 34 9.93 6.23 3.04
CA LEU A 34 9.56 6.92 4.28
C LEU A 34 8.49 7.98 3.98
N PRO A 35 7.48 8.13 4.85
CA PRO A 35 6.46 9.18 4.69
C PRO A 35 6.98 10.58 5.05
N LEU A 36 8.28 10.75 5.22
CA LEU A 36 8.97 12.01 5.50
C LEU A 36 10.15 12.17 4.55
N PRO A 37 10.53 13.40 4.16
CA PRO A 37 11.68 13.65 3.31
C PRO A 37 12.99 13.17 3.92
N GLY A 38 13.85 12.56 3.11
CA GLY A 38 15.20 12.18 3.49
C GLY A 38 15.25 11.03 4.49
N ARG A 39 15.90 11.25 5.64
CA ARG A 39 16.03 10.29 6.74
C ARG A 39 15.27 10.81 7.95
N ALA A 40 14.63 9.92 8.67
CA ALA A 40 13.98 10.26 9.93
C ALA A 40 14.45 9.29 11.02
N ASP A 41 14.74 9.83 12.21
CA ASP A 41 15.06 9.03 13.37
C ASP A 41 13.80 8.36 13.92
N VAL A 42 13.92 7.10 14.28
CA VAL A 42 12.83 6.35 14.93
C VAL A 42 12.84 6.69 16.41
N LEU A 43 11.83 7.40 16.87
CA LEU A 43 11.63 7.75 18.29
C LEU A 43 11.03 6.60 19.08
N ARG A 44 10.12 5.85 18.44
CA ARG A 44 9.51 4.64 19.01
C ARG A 44 9.29 3.61 17.90
N ALA A 45 9.81 2.42 18.10
CA ALA A 45 9.68 1.30 17.16
C ALA A 45 8.29 0.66 17.24
N PHE A 46 7.97 -0.12 16.21
CA PHE A 46 6.80 -0.99 16.19
C PHE A 46 6.88 -2.02 17.33
N GLU A 47 5.77 -2.20 18.05
CA GLU A 47 5.62 -3.20 19.10
C GLU A 47 4.30 -3.94 18.89
N ARG A 48 4.40 -5.18 18.41
CA ARG A 48 3.21 -5.99 18.13
C ARG A 48 2.41 -6.21 19.40
N PRO A 49 1.12 -5.79 19.45
CA PRO A 49 0.27 -6.13 20.60
C PRO A 49 0.11 -7.65 20.72
N PRO A 50 0.16 -8.24 21.92
CA PRO A 50 -0.05 -9.66 22.15
C PRO A 50 -1.49 -10.11 21.86
N ALA A 51 -2.44 -9.18 21.83
CA ALA A 51 -3.82 -9.40 21.41
C ALA A 51 -4.33 -8.13 20.68
N PRO A 52 -5.39 -8.23 19.84
CA PRO A 52 -5.87 -7.09 19.03
C PRO A 52 -6.21 -5.84 19.87
N TRP A 53 -6.67 -6.02 21.09
CA TRP A 53 -7.05 -4.96 22.04
C TRP A 53 -5.96 -4.60 23.04
N ALA A 54 -4.87 -5.36 23.09
CA ALA A 54 -3.82 -5.15 24.07
C ALA A 54 -2.97 -3.90 23.75
N ALA A 55 -2.25 -3.43 24.74
CA ALA A 55 -1.24 -2.39 24.60
C ALA A 55 -0.14 -2.85 23.64
N GLY A 56 0.47 -1.91 22.95
CA GLY A 56 1.54 -2.08 21.97
C GLY A 56 1.71 -0.81 21.17
N HIS A 57 2.53 -0.86 20.11
CA HIS A 57 2.71 0.24 19.19
C HIS A 57 2.44 -0.25 17.74
N ARG A 58 1.33 0.18 17.15
CA ARG A 58 0.83 -0.31 15.87
C ARG A 58 1.43 0.39 14.65
N GLY A 59 2.60 1.01 14.84
CA GLY A 59 3.36 1.74 13.83
C GLY A 59 4.72 2.11 14.37
N VAL A 60 5.37 3.06 13.74
CA VAL A 60 6.62 3.69 14.19
C VAL A 60 6.39 5.17 14.38
N ASP A 61 7.03 5.76 15.39
CA ASP A 61 7.06 7.21 15.55
C ASP A 61 8.38 7.72 14.98
N LEU A 62 8.28 8.59 14.01
CA LEU A 62 9.41 9.19 13.30
C LEU A 62 9.58 10.63 13.77
N ALA A 63 10.80 11.03 14.08
CA ALA A 63 11.10 12.43 14.36
C ALA A 63 10.67 13.31 13.18
N ALA A 64 9.93 14.37 13.46
CA ALA A 64 9.38 15.25 12.45
C ALA A 64 9.43 16.70 12.91
N VAL A 65 9.24 17.62 11.98
CA VAL A 65 9.12 19.05 12.25
C VAL A 65 7.67 19.47 11.96
N THR A 66 7.05 20.20 12.87
CA THR A 66 5.73 20.77 12.63
C THR A 66 5.73 21.63 11.36
N GLY A 67 4.78 21.40 10.47
CA GLY A 67 4.72 22.01 9.15
C GLY A 67 5.63 21.37 8.11
N GLY A 68 6.44 20.37 8.48
CA GLY A 68 7.24 19.60 7.53
C GLY A 68 6.40 18.72 6.62
N ASP A 69 6.90 18.44 5.43
CA ASP A 69 6.21 17.66 4.41
C ASP A 69 5.93 16.22 4.86
N VAL A 70 4.76 15.72 4.49
CA VAL A 70 4.36 14.31 4.62
C VAL A 70 4.13 13.74 3.24
N LEU A 71 4.79 12.61 2.95
CA LEU A 71 4.81 11.97 1.65
C LEU A 71 3.99 10.68 1.65
N ALA A 72 3.44 10.32 0.49
CA ALA A 72 2.82 9.02 0.29
C ALA A 72 3.89 7.91 0.38
N PRO A 73 3.72 6.90 1.26
CA PRO A 73 4.74 5.86 1.43
C PRO A 73 4.79 4.84 0.30
N GLY A 74 3.91 4.94 -0.67
CA GLY A 74 3.85 4.08 -1.84
C GLY A 74 2.76 4.52 -2.82
N ASP A 75 2.78 3.94 -4.01
CA ASP A 75 1.71 4.14 -5.01
C ASP A 75 0.37 3.66 -4.46
N GLY A 76 -0.67 4.47 -4.57
CA GLY A 76 -1.97 4.08 -4.03
C GLY A 76 -3.10 5.06 -4.27
N VAL A 77 -4.16 4.87 -3.49
CA VAL A 77 -5.33 5.75 -3.48
C VAL A 77 -5.58 6.20 -2.04
N VAL A 78 -5.76 7.50 -1.85
CA VAL A 78 -6.16 8.06 -0.56
C VAL A 78 -7.55 7.54 -0.22
N THR A 79 -7.69 6.84 0.89
CA THR A 79 -8.98 6.31 1.35
C THR A 79 -9.59 7.12 2.48
N PHE A 80 -8.78 7.96 3.11
CA PHE A 80 -9.22 8.86 4.14
C PHE A 80 -8.24 10.04 4.27
N ALA A 81 -8.76 11.23 4.39
CA ALA A 81 -8.03 12.45 4.72
C ALA A 81 -8.94 13.29 5.63
N GLY A 82 -8.56 13.45 6.90
CA GLY A 82 -9.45 14.10 7.86
C GLY A 82 -9.07 13.82 9.31
N ARG A 83 -10.03 13.94 10.24
CA ARG A 83 -9.80 13.77 11.68
C ARG A 83 -10.49 12.52 12.24
N VAL A 84 -9.76 11.77 13.07
CA VAL A 84 -10.30 10.66 13.86
C VAL A 84 -9.96 10.92 15.32
N ALA A 85 -10.95 10.97 16.18
CA ALA A 85 -10.80 11.27 17.62
C ALA A 85 -9.95 12.54 17.86
N GLY A 86 -10.17 13.59 17.06
CA GLY A 86 -9.45 14.87 17.17
C GLY A 86 -8.07 14.90 16.49
N ARG A 87 -7.52 13.78 16.05
CA ARG A 87 -6.22 13.72 15.35
C ARG A 87 -6.40 13.76 13.84
N PRO A 88 -5.74 14.69 13.14
CA PRO A 88 -5.78 14.71 11.68
C PRO A 88 -4.85 13.63 11.12
N LEU A 89 -5.31 12.92 10.08
CA LEU A 89 -4.53 11.85 9.46
C LEU A 89 -4.87 11.66 7.98
N VAL A 90 -3.93 11.07 7.26
CA VAL A 90 -4.11 10.59 5.89
C VAL A 90 -3.93 9.07 5.87
N THR A 91 -4.84 8.36 5.17
CA THR A 91 -4.72 6.92 4.93
C THR A 91 -4.70 6.64 3.43
N VAL A 92 -3.69 5.92 2.99
CA VAL A 92 -3.51 5.48 1.59
C VAL A 92 -3.70 3.96 1.50
N ALA A 93 -4.57 3.51 0.61
CA ALA A 93 -4.64 2.11 0.22
C ALA A 93 -3.53 1.84 -0.79
N LEU A 94 -2.62 0.97 -0.42
CA LEU A 94 -1.45 0.59 -1.19
C LEU A 94 -1.69 -0.73 -1.94
N ALA A 95 -0.84 -1.03 -2.89
CA ALA A 95 -0.87 -2.31 -3.57
C ALA A 95 -0.63 -3.47 -2.59
N GLY A 96 -1.18 -4.68 -2.92
CA GLY A 96 -1.10 -5.86 -2.05
C GLY A 96 -2.08 -5.85 -0.88
N GLY A 97 -3.08 -4.97 -0.92
CA GLY A 97 -4.10 -4.87 0.13
C GLY A 97 -3.61 -4.20 1.40
N LEU A 98 -2.47 -3.55 1.39
CA LEU A 98 -1.96 -2.79 2.52
C LEU A 98 -2.69 -1.45 2.65
N ARG A 99 -2.79 -0.97 3.89
CA ARG A 99 -3.23 0.39 4.21
C ARG A 99 -2.20 1.06 5.08
N SER A 100 -1.73 2.21 4.63
CA SER A 100 -0.81 3.05 5.38
C SER A 100 -1.52 4.27 5.90
N SER A 101 -1.27 4.62 7.15
CA SER A 101 -1.79 5.84 7.79
C SER A 101 -0.66 6.62 8.41
N VAL A 102 -0.69 7.94 8.24
CA VAL A 102 0.25 8.86 8.88
C VAL A 102 -0.53 9.90 9.68
N GLU A 103 -0.12 10.13 10.94
CA GLU A 103 -0.70 11.13 11.84
C GLU A 103 0.36 11.75 12.76
N PRO A 104 0.20 13.01 13.23
CA PRO A 104 -0.84 13.95 12.84
C PRO A 104 -0.49 14.68 11.53
N VAL A 105 -1.40 14.75 10.58
CA VAL A 105 -1.16 15.34 9.24
C VAL A 105 -2.30 16.28 8.87
N VAL A 106 -1.98 17.53 8.55
CA VAL A 106 -2.89 18.44 7.82
C VAL A 106 -2.87 17.99 6.36
N PRO A 107 -3.98 17.42 5.84
CA PRO A 107 -3.97 16.87 4.50
C PRO A 107 -4.02 17.93 3.41
N ASP A 108 -3.26 17.76 2.33
CA ASP A 108 -3.34 18.51 1.08
C ASP A 108 -4.02 17.69 -0.03
N VAL A 109 -4.51 16.51 0.31
CA VAL A 109 -5.20 15.55 -0.57
C VAL A 109 -6.58 15.22 -0.03
N ALA A 110 -7.44 14.66 -0.90
CA ALA A 110 -8.77 14.21 -0.56
C ALA A 110 -8.93 12.69 -0.77
N ALA A 111 -9.93 12.10 -0.12
CA ALA A 111 -10.30 10.71 -0.38
C ALA A 111 -10.70 10.52 -1.85
N GLY A 112 -10.13 9.52 -2.50
CA GLY A 112 -10.25 9.23 -3.92
C GLY A 112 -9.04 9.63 -4.75
N ASP A 113 -8.17 10.52 -4.26
CA ASP A 113 -6.97 10.95 -4.99
C ASP A 113 -5.99 9.77 -5.16
N ARG A 114 -5.37 9.73 -6.34
CA ARG A 114 -4.27 8.80 -6.65
C ARG A 114 -2.96 9.48 -6.32
N VAL A 115 -2.10 8.76 -5.61
CA VAL A 115 -0.79 9.26 -5.21
C VAL A 115 0.31 8.28 -5.61
N LYS A 116 1.50 8.82 -5.85
CA LYS A 116 2.72 8.07 -6.11
C LYS A 116 3.60 8.02 -4.87
N ALA A 117 4.45 7.00 -4.79
CA ALA A 117 5.48 6.94 -3.75
C ALA A 117 6.30 8.23 -3.73
N GLY A 118 6.41 8.86 -2.57
CA GLY A 118 7.12 10.14 -2.39
C GLY A 118 6.35 11.40 -2.79
N GLU A 119 5.11 11.28 -3.24
CA GLU A 119 4.24 12.43 -3.53
C GLU A 119 3.76 13.10 -2.24
N LEU A 120 3.71 14.44 -2.24
CA LEU A 120 3.24 15.22 -1.09
C LEU A 120 1.75 14.94 -0.83
N VAL A 121 1.42 14.60 0.43
CA VAL A 121 0.04 14.34 0.86
C VAL A 121 -0.44 15.26 1.97
N GLY A 122 0.44 16.11 2.49
CA GLY A 122 0.14 17.06 3.54
C GLY A 122 1.35 17.47 4.33
N SER A 123 1.11 18.09 5.47
CA SER A 123 2.16 18.54 6.39
C SER A 123 1.90 18.07 7.82
N VAL A 124 2.97 17.91 8.59
CA VAL A 124 2.90 17.52 10.01
C VAL A 124 2.13 18.57 10.80
N ALA A 125 1.02 18.18 11.41
CA ALA A 125 0.18 19.08 12.16
C ALA A 125 0.82 19.51 13.50
N ALA A 126 0.52 20.71 13.93
CA ALA A 126 0.83 21.17 15.29
C ALA A 126 -0.08 20.45 16.30
N GLY A 127 0.48 19.67 17.18
CA GLY A 127 -0.27 18.91 18.20
C GLY A 127 -1.06 17.72 17.63
N GLY A 128 -1.77 17.02 18.52
CA GLY A 128 -2.58 15.86 18.16
C GLY A 128 -1.77 14.55 18.05
N GLY A 129 -0.45 14.60 18.19
CA GLY A 129 0.39 13.43 18.32
C GLY A 129 0.42 12.89 19.76
N HIS A 130 0.95 11.69 19.93
CA HIS A 130 1.15 11.04 21.24
C HIS A 130 2.62 11.10 21.70
N CYS A 131 3.50 11.70 20.91
CA CYS A 131 4.91 11.87 21.23
C CYS A 131 5.14 13.09 22.13
N SER A 132 6.19 13.04 22.93
CA SER A 132 6.62 14.18 23.76
C SER A 132 7.26 15.32 22.97
N GLN A 133 7.65 15.07 21.74
CA GLN A 133 8.21 16.03 20.78
C GLN A 133 7.50 15.87 19.44
N PRO A 134 7.64 16.81 18.48
CA PRO A 134 7.03 16.68 17.17
C PRO A 134 7.43 15.38 16.49
N CYS A 135 6.46 14.59 16.08
CA CYS A 135 6.63 13.30 15.43
C CYS A 135 5.54 13.06 14.39
N ALA A 136 5.83 12.15 13.46
CA ALA A 136 4.84 11.53 12.61
C ALA A 136 4.72 10.05 12.98
N HIS A 137 3.55 9.61 13.42
CA HIS A 137 3.23 8.21 13.61
C HIS A 137 2.88 7.59 12.27
N TRP A 138 3.62 6.58 11.85
CA TRP A 138 3.38 5.85 10.62
C TRP A 138 2.97 4.41 10.92
N GLY A 139 1.72 4.07 10.63
CA GLY A 139 1.15 2.73 10.81
C GLY A 139 0.83 2.07 9.48
N VAL A 140 1.09 0.76 9.40
CA VAL A 140 0.68 -0.07 8.25
C VAL A 140 -0.10 -1.27 8.74
N ARG A 141 -1.20 -1.57 8.06
CA ARG A 141 -1.99 -2.77 8.31
C ARG A 141 -2.28 -3.54 7.03
N ALA A 142 -2.34 -4.86 7.13
CA ALA A 142 -2.71 -5.74 6.04
C ALA A 142 -4.23 -5.86 5.92
N GLY A 143 -4.69 -5.76 4.69
CA GLY A 143 -6.02 -6.18 4.26
C GLY A 143 -7.21 -5.54 4.97
N ARG A 144 -8.31 -6.26 4.82
CA ARG A 144 -9.60 -6.00 5.46
C ARG A 144 -9.87 -7.01 6.59
N SER A 145 -8.81 -7.61 7.16
CA SER A 145 -8.96 -8.59 8.23
C SER A 145 -9.63 -7.97 9.44
N ASP A 146 -10.49 -8.72 10.09
CA ASP A 146 -11.06 -8.41 11.38
C ASP A 146 -10.69 -9.54 12.35
N PRO A 147 -9.88 -9.29 13.35
CA PRO A 147 -9.19 -8.03 13.69
C PRO A 147 -8.08 -7.64 12.69
N PRO A 148 -7.77 -6.34 12.58
CA PRO A 148 -6.73 -5.87 11.68
C PRO A 148 -5.35 -6.37 12.08
N VAL A 149 -4.54 -6.80 11.10
CA VAL A 149 -3.14 -7.20 11.31
C VAL A 149 -2.24 -6.02 11.01
N TYR A 150 -1.49 -5.57 12.02
CA TYR A 150 -0.51 -4.49 11.88
C TYR A 150 0.86 -5.06 11.56
N LEU A 151 1.60 -4.37 10.70
CA LEU A 151 2.95 -4.70 10.24
C LEU A 151 3.92 -3.63 10.71
N ASP A 152 5.17 -4.02 10.93
CA ASP A 152 6.24 -3.05 11.13
C ASP A 152 6.51 -2.32 9.80
N PRO A 153 6.24 -1.00 9.71
CA PRO A 153 6.41 -0.26 8.47
C PRO A 153 7.86 -0.24 7.97
N MET A 154 8.83 -0.31 8.88
CA MET A 154 10.25 -0.26 8.54
C MET A 154 10.69 -1.46 7.71
N THR A 155 10.01 -2.60 7.83
CA THR A 155 10.28 -3.80 7.03
C THR A 155 9.93 -3.63 5.56
N LEU A 156 9.11 -2.64 5.22
CA LEU A 156 8.68 -2.37 3.85
C LEU A 156 9.70 -1.54 3.05
N LEU A 157 10.60 -0.83 3.71
CA LEU A 157 11.56 0.09 3.09
C LEU A 157 12.72 -0.61 2.36
N GLY A 158 12.91 -1.89 2.56
CA GLY A 158 14.07 -2.63 2.07
C GLY A 158 13.98 -3.19 0.64
N GLY A 159 12.93 -2.90 -0.15
CA GLY A 159 12.80 -3.33 -1.56
C GLY A 159 12.71 -4.85 -1.82
N ALA A 160 13.11 -5.68 -0.89
CA ALA A 160 12.98 -7.13 -0.87
C ALA A 160 12.70 -7.58 0.57
N GLY A 161 11.64 -7.02 1.16
CA GLY A 161 11.17 -7.51 2.46
C GLY A 161 10.83 -9.01 2.37
N PRO A 162 11.06 -9.78 3.43
CA PRO A 162 10.68 -11.18 3.45
C PRO A 162 9.20 -11.30 3.10
N ILE A 163 8.86 -12.29 2.27
CA ILE A 163 7.48 -12.68 2.05
C ILE A 163 6.93 -13.10 3.40
N ILE A 164 6.19 -12.21 4.05
CA ILE A 164 5.49 -12.56 5.30
C ILE A 164 4.28 -13.38 4.86
N LEU A 165 4.38 -14.69 4.96
CA LEU A 165 3.22 -15.54 4.87
C LEU A 165 2.32 -15.20 6.05
N LEU A 166 1.20 -14.53 5.77
CA LEU A 166 0.18 -14.31 6.79
C LEU A 166 -0.30 -15.68 7.24
N PRO A 167 -0.44 -15.94 8.55
CA PRO A 167 -1.04 -17.17 9.01
C PRO A 167 -2.43 -17.29 8.41
N GLU A 168 -2.74 -18.45 7.83
CA GLU A 168 -4.08 -18.76 7.36
C GLU A 168 -5.06 -18.49 8.53
N PRO A 169 -6.19 -17.80 8.26
CA PRO A 169 -7.20 -17.63 9.30
C PRO A 169 -7.65 -19.02 9.75
N THR A 170 -7.37 -19.37 10.99
CA THR A 170 -7.91 -20.59 11.59
C THR A 170 -9.43 -20.44 11.62
N ILE A 171 -10.13 -21.04 10.66
CA ILE A 171 -11.58 -21.16 10.67
C ILE A 171 -11.91 -22.07 11.85
N GLN A 172 -12.13 -21.49 13.02
CA GLN A 172 -12.80 -22.20 14.11
C GLN A 172 -14.22 -22.49 13.63
N ARG A 173 -14.45 -23.74 13.18
CA ARG A 173 -15.81 -24.23 12.97
C ARG A 173 -16.53 -24.04 14.31
N ARG A 174 -17.55 -23.16 14.32
CA ARG A 174 -18.47 -23.10 15.45
C ARG A 174 -18.98 -24.52 15.66
N ALA A 175 -18.76 -25.04 16.85
CA ALA A 175 -19.41 -26.27 17.25
C ALA A 175 -20.93 -26.08 17.06
N ALA A 176 -21.54 -27.00 16.33
CA ALA A 176 -23.00 -27.00 16.19
C ALA A 176 -23.60 -27.07 17.61
N TRP A 177 -24.58 -26.21 17.87
CA TRP A 177 -25.38 -26.31 19.07
C TRP A 177 -26.12 -27.66 19.01
N PRO A 178 -26.11 -28.48 20.08
CA PRO A 178 -26.97 -29.64 20.14
C PRO A 178 -28.41 -29.17 20.15
N ASP A 179 -29.17 -29.65 19.17
CA ASP A 179 -30.64 -29.45 19.13
C ASP A 179 -31.23 -30.05 20.41
N GLY A 180 -31.90 -29.21 21.20
CA GLY A 180 -32.70 -29.59 22.34
C GLY A 180 -34.20 -29.46 21.98
#